data_4513ae80e7e0ab6ea77aee62fefa13b3
#
_entry.id   4513ae80e7e0ab6ea77aee62fefa13b3
#
_cell.length_a   1.000
_cell.length_b   1.000
_cell.length_c   1.000
_cell.angle_alpha   90.00
_cell.angle_beta   90.00
_cell.angle_gamma   90.00
#
_symmetry.space_group_name_H-M   'P 1'
#
loop_
_entity.id
_entity.type
_entity.pdbx_description
1 polymer ?
#
loop_
_entity_poly.entity_id
_entity_poly.type
_entity_poly.pdbx_seq_one_letter_code
_entity_poly.pdbx_strand_id
1 'polypeptide(L)'
;MGNYDILFVDDEPKALQAFARQLGRRFSVRTAASAAEALTILQEGPCPVIVSDMKMPGMDGIQLLSRVKELYPDTVRIMFTGNADLATAIEAVNDGQIFRFLTKPVNPQTLTTSLKLAIGQYRLITAEKELLNQTLKNSVKVLCELLSLANPTAFSCGYRIKKAVVKIAEKLHQDRLWQFEIAALMSMIGCIAVPYDILRKIRAGTDLTEKERVMYRNHPRIGAKLIGRIPRLSHVAAMIENQMLAWDDYGEEPGMLLSAEEQTGAQILRAAIDHDHLLFRGIGHPEALRTLEHRPGMYNPKILKILAEDEIVTERVRIEILNFEDIIPGMIADEDILAKNGALIIPRGQEITWPVIQGLTNYLEHIGIRDPIRVRVPEKENTDLTIDE
;
A
#
# COMPACT_ATOMS: atom_id res chain seq x y z
N MET A 1 18.80 -19.56 4.65
CA MET A 1 17.47 -20.20 4.76
C MET A 1 16.74 -19.50 5.89
N GLY A 2 15.68 -18.77 5.61
CA GLY A 2 14.92 -18.05 6.64
C GLY A 2 14.39 -19.04 7.68
N ASN A 3 14.56 -18.68 8.95
CA ASN A 3 14.05 -19.47 10.08
C ASN A 3 12.54 -19.22 10.12
N TYR A 4 11.73 -20.20 9.67
CA TYR A 4 10.28 -20.07 9.67
C TYR A 4 9.71 -20.47 11.02
N ASP A 5 8.87 -19.62 11.57
CA ASP A 5 8.16 -19.87 12.81
C ASP A 5 7.04 -20.88 12.60
N ILE A 6 7.03 -21.93 13.39
CA ILE A 6 5.98 -22.94 13.45
C ILE A 6 5.36 -22.85 14.84
N LEU A 7 4.05 -22.67 14.90
CA LEU A 7 3.32 -22.65 16.17
C LEU A 7 2.73 -24.03 16.46
N PHE A 8 3.16 -24.66 17.55
CA PHE A 8 2.56 -25.88 18.08
C PHE A 8 1.58 -25.56 19.20
N VAL A 9 0.38 -26.13 19.11
CA VAL A 9 -0.69 -25.94 20.10
C VAL A 9 -1.13 -27.29 20.64
N ASP A 10 -0.96 -27.51 21.95
CA ASP A 10 -1.29 -28.76 22.63
C ASP A 10 -1.46 -28.46 24.13
N ASP A 11 -2.50 -28.96 24.77
CA ASP A 11 -2.73 -28.74 26.19
C ASP A 11 -1.80 -29.56 27.10
N GLU A 12 -1.01 -30.46 26.51
CA GLU A 12 0.01 -31.25 27.24
C GLU A 12 1.39 -30.56 27.15
N PRO A 13 1.91 -29.94 28.25
CA PRO A 13 3.21 -29.25 28.22
C PRO A 13 4.39 -30.10 27.85
N LYS A 14 4.32 -31.42 28.16
CA LYS A 14 5.38 -32.39 27.83
C LYS A 14 5.46 -32.59 26.30
N ALA A 15 4.34 -32.64 25.60
CA ALA A 15 4.29 -32.73 24.15
C ALA A 15 4.93 -31.49 23.50
N LEU A 16 4.58 -30.29 23.94
CA LEU A 16 5.16 -29.03 23.46
C LEU A 16 6.68 -28.96 23.66
N GLN A 17 7.17 -29.34 24.83
CA GLN A 17 8.61 -29.42 25.10
C GLN A 17 9.34 -30.43 24.21
N ALA A 18 8.71 -31.58 23.93
CA ALA A 18 9.28 -32.59 23.04
C ALA A 18 9.41 -32.04 21.61
N PHE A 19 8.39 -31.40 21.07
CA PHE A 19 8.44 -30.77 19.75
C PHE A 19 9.49 -29.66 19.68
N ALA A 20 9.56 -28.77 20.68
CA ALA A 20 10.55 -27.71 20.73
C ALA A 20 12.00 -28.26 20.71
N ARG A 21 12.29 -29.31 21.49
CA ARG A 21 13.61 -29.94 21.50
C ARG A 21 13.95 -30.67 20.20
N GLN A 22 12.98 -31.39 19.63
CA GLN A 22 13.19 -32.21 18.43
C GLN A 22 13.37 -31.35 17.17
N LEU A 23 12.63 -30.25 17.05
CA LEU A 23 12.55 -29.46 15.85
C LEU A 23 13.36 -28.17 15.92
N GLY A 24 13.69 -27.67 17.11
CA GLY A 24 14.33 -26.36 17.33
C GLY A 24 15.71 -26.18 16.69
N ARG A 25 16.36 -27.28 16.26
CA ARG A 25 17.61 -27.20 15.48
C ARG A 25 17.37 -26.90 13.98
N ARG A 26 16.14 -27.10 13.49
CA ARG A 26 15.80 -27.01 12.05
C ARG A 26 14.76 -25.97 11.74
N PHE A 27 13.94 -25.59 12.72
CA PHE A 27 12.83 -24.63 12.59
C PHE A 27 12.83 -23.72 13.82
N SER A 28 12.31 -22.51 13.66
CA SER A 28 11.89 -21.69 14.79
C SER A 28 10.54 -22.23 15.29
N VAL A 29 10.48 -22.63 16.56
CA VAL A 29 9.28 -23.24 17.14
C VAL A 29 8.75 -22.36 18.26
N ARG A 30 7.50 -21.89 18.10
CA ARG A 30 6.69 -21.28 19.15
C ARG A 30 5.71 -22.32 19.66
N THR A 31 5.29 -22.20 20.91
CA THR A 31 4.36 -23.15 21.54
C THR A 31 3.25 -22.40 22.26
N ALA A 32 2.05 -22.96 22.27
CA ALA A 32 0.90 -22.48 23.02
C ALA A 32 0.21 -23.64 23.73
N ALA A 33 -0.14 -23.46 24.99
CA ALA A 33 -0.81 -24.49 25.79
C ALA A 33 -2.36 -24.43 25.67
N SER A 34 -2.89 -23.51 24.88
CA SER A 34 -4.33 -23.36 24.62
C SER A 34 -4.60 -22.63 23.31
N ALA A 35 -5.82 -22.77 22.81
CA ALA A 35 -6.28 -22.04 21.63
C ALA A 35 -6.26 -20.51 21.84
N ALA A 36 -6.58 -20.02 23.04
CA ALA A 36 -6.55 -18.59 23.35
C ALA A 36 -5.12 -18.01 23.28
N GLU A 37 -4.15 -18.73 23.85
CA GLU A 37 -2.72 -18.36 23.77
C GLU A 37 -2.23 -18.37 22.31
N ALA A 38 -2.63 -19.40 21.54
CA ALA A 38 -2.28 -19.48 20.12
C ALA A 38 -2.78 -18.29 19.31
N LEU A 39 -4.02 -17.85 19.54
CA LEU A 39 -4.57 -16.67 18.87
C LEU A 39 -3.85 -15.37 19.26
N THR A 40 -3.41 -15.26 20.53
CA THR A 40 -2.59 -14.13 20.98
C THR A 40 -1.23 -14.11 20.28
N ILE A 41 -0.55 -15.26 20.18
CA ILE A 41 0.73 -15.37 19.48
C ILE A 41 0.59 -15.01 17.99
N LEU A 42 -0.52 -15.40 17.35
CA LEU A 42 -0.77 -15.08 15.94
C LEU A 42 -1.00 -13.57 15.68
N GLN A 43 -1.41 -12.81 16.70
CA GLN A 43 -1.53 -11.34 16.59
C GLN A 43 -0.17 -10.64 16.59
N GLU A 44 0.88 -11.27 17.13
CA GLU A 44 2.22 -10.68 17.21
C GLU A 44 2.94 -10.62 15.85
N GLY A 45 2.52 -11.44 14.87
CA GLY A 45 3.11 -11.44 13.55
C GLY A 45 2.83 -12.68 12.70
N PRO A 46 3.35 -12.71 11.47
CA PRO A 46 3.11 -13.80 10.53
C PRO A 46 3.54 -15.16 11.09
N CYS A 47 2.65 -16.15 11.03
CA CYS A 47 2.94 -17.52 11.35
C CYS A 47 2.71 -18.42 10.13
N PRO A 48 3.77 -18.92 9.48
CA PRO A 48 3.66 -19.76 8.29
C PRO A 48 2.86 -21.05 8.50
N VAL A 49 3.07 -21.72 9.62
CA VAL A 49 2.46 -23.03 9.90
C VAL A 49 1.99 -23.10 11.34
N ILE A 50 0.74 -23.49 11.53
CA ILE A 50 0.18 -23.87 12.83
C ILE A 50 -0.09 -25.37 12.85
N VAL A 51 0.32 -26.02 13.94
CA VAL A 51 0.07 -27.44 14.20
C VAL A 51 -0.70 -27.54 15.51
N SER A 52 -1.95 -27.97 15.47
CA SER A 52 -2.81 -28.02 16.65
C SER A 52 -3.18 -29.47 17.00
N ASP A 53 -3.18 -29.78 18.29
CA ASP A 53 -3.90 -30.97 18.77
C ASP A 53 -5.38 -30.83 18.52
N MET A 54 -6.06 -31.94 18.28
CA MET A 54 -7.50 -31.95 18.03
C MET A 54 -8.30 -31.74 19.31
N LYS A 55 -7.90 -32.38 20.40
CA LYS A 55 -8.63 -32.38 21.67
C LYS A 55 -7.94 -31.48 22.67
N MET A 56 -8.51 -30.32 22.91
CA MET A 56 -8.04 -29.36 23.90
C MET A 56 -9.23 -28.85 24.73
N PRO A 57 -9.03 -28.50 26.02
CA PRO A 57 -10.07 -27.92 26.84
C PRO A 57 -10.56 -26.57 26.31
N GLY A 58 -11.86 -26.33 26.35
CA GLY A 58 -12.49 -25.11 25.89
C GLY A 58 -12.69 -25.10 24.39
N MET A 59 -11.82 -24.42 23.65
CA MET A 59 -11.83 -24.40 22.19
C MET A 59 -10.97 -25.56 21.66
N ASP A 60 -11.57 -26.47 20.92
CA ASP A 60 -10.87 -27.62 20.32
C ASP A 60 -10.04 -27.21 19.09
N GLY A 61 -9.21 -28.16 18.59
CA GLY A 61 -8.32 -27.90 17.46
C GLY A 61 -9.06 -27.58 16.15
N ILE A 62 -10.24 -28.14 15.93
CA ILE A 62 -11.03 -27.85 14.72
C ILE A 62 -11.53 -26.40 14.76
N GLN A 63 -12.09 -25.99 15.90
CA GLN A 63 -12.58 -24.63 16.11
C GLN A 63 -11.43 -23.61 16.00
N LEU A 64 -10.27 -23.92 16.61
CA LEU A 64 -9.09 -23.07 16.49
C LEU A 64 -8.65 -22.92 15.03
N LEU A 65 -8.46 -24.02 14.30
CA LEU A 65 -7.96 -23.97 12.92
C LEU A 65 -8.98 -23.35 11.96
N SER A 66 -10.29 -23.47 12.22
CA SER A 66 -11.32 -22.75 11.50
C SER A 66 -11.19 -21.22 11.72
N ARG A 67 -11.00 -20.82 12.98
CA ARG A 67 -10.81 -19.41 13.32
C ARG A 67 -9.52 -18.84 12.71
N VAL A 68 -8.44 -19.64 12.70
CA VAL A 68 -7.17 -19.27 12.03
C VAL A 68 -7.37 -19.13 10.52
N LYS A 69 -8.19 -19.98 9.87
CA LYS A 69 -8.52 -19.83 8.44
C LYS A 69 -9.21 -18.50 8.14
N GLU A 70 -10.13 -18.07 9.00
CA GLU A 70 -10.85 -16.80 8.83
C GLU A 70 -9.93 -15.58 9.02
N LEU A 71 -9.14 -15.57 10.11
CA LEU A 71 -8.33 -14.43 10.51
C LEU A 71 -6.97 -14.39 9.81
N TYR A 72 -6.36 -15.55 9.57
CA TYR A 72 -5.02 -15.71 9.00
C TYR A 72 -5.04 -16.73 7.85
N PRO A 73 -5.71 -16.43 6.72
CA PRO A 73 -5.97 -17.39 5.64
C PRO A 73 -4.69 -17.98 5.02
N ASP A 74 -3.58 -17.27 5.09
CA ASP A 74 -2.29 -17.69 4.54
C ASP A 74 -1.57 -18.72 5.41
N THR A 75 -1.84 -18.72 6.72
CA THR A 75 -1.25 -19.69 7.65
C THR A 75 -1.67 -21.10 7.28
N VAL A 76 -0.70 -21.98 7.04
CA VAL A 76 -0.97 -23.38 6.70
C VAL A 76 -1.26 -24.17 7.99
N ARG A 77 -2.37 -24.87 8.01
CA ARG A 77 -2.97 -25.53 9.17
C ARG A 77 -2.76 -27.03 9.11
N ILE A 78 -2.10 -27.58 10.13
CA ILE A 78 -1.91 -29.04 10.34
C ILE A 78 -2.61 -29.42 11.64
N MET A 79 -3.21 -30.60 11.66
CA MET A 79 -3.85 -31.14 12.86
C MET A 79 -3.18 -32.42 13.32
N PHE A 80 -2.96 -32.56 14.62
CA PHE A 80 -2.68 -33.84 15.26
C PHE A 80 -3.99 -34.50 15.70
N THR A 81 -4.12 -35.78 15.45
CA THR A 81 -5.33 -36.55 15.80
C THR A 81 -4.97 -37.96 16.34
N GLY A 82 -5.78 -38.47 17.24
CA GLY A 82 -5.75 -39.89 17.64
C GLY A 82 -6.46 -40.77 16.62
N ASN A 83 -6.22 -42.09 16.64
CA ASN A 83 -6.85 -43.03 15.71
C ASN A 83 -8.39 -43.06 15.76
N ALA A 84 -8.99 -42.68 16.90
CA ALA A 84 -10.44 -42.71 17.09
C ALA A 84 -11.18 -41.54 16.38
N ASP A 85 -10.46 -40.48 16.00
CA ASP A 85 -11.05 -39.22 15.53
C ASP A 85 -10.84 -39.01 14.01
N LEU A 86 -10.45 -40.05 13.29
CA LEU A 86 -10.06 -39.97 11.87
C LEU A 86 -11.19 -39.53 10.94
N ALA A 87 -12.44 -39.91 11.21
CA ALA A 87 -13.58 -39.52 10.36
C ALA A 87 -13.83 -38.02 10.38
N THR A 88 -13.82 -37.39 11.55
CA THR A 88 -13.98 -35.93 11.73
C THR A 88 -12.81 -35.15 11.13
N ALA A 89 -11.58 -35.70 11.24
CA ALA A 89 -10.40 -35.08 10.62
C ALA A 89 -10.49 -35.10 9.08
N ILE A 90 -11.04 -36.14 8.47
CA ILE A 90 -11.22 -36.25 7.02
C ILE A 90 -12.23 -35.21 6.52
N GLU A 91 -13.34 -34.99 7.20
CA GLU A 91 -14.32 -33.95 6.86
C GLU A 91 -13.68 -32.56 6.89
N ALA A 92 -12.93 -32.23 7.93
CA ALA A 92 -12.23 -30.95 8.05
C ALA A 92 -11.17 -30.71 6.95
N VAL A 93 -10.55 -31.75 6.41
CA VAL A 93 -9.64 -31.65 5.25
C VAL A 93 -10.44 -31.40 3.97
N ASN A 94 -11.57 -32.13 3.77
CA ASN A 94 -12.40 -31.99 2.58
C ASN A 94 -13.02 -30.58 2.48
N ASP A 95 -13.34 -29.95 3.60
CA ASP A 95 -13.82 -28.55 3.67
C ASP A 95 -12.70 -27.53 3.43
N GLY A 96 -11.45 -27.97 3.16
CA GLY A 96 -10.30 -27.10 2.92
C GLY A 96 -9.86 -26.30 4.16
N GLN A 97 -10.29 -26.73 5.34
CA GLN A 97 -9.91 -26.06 6.60
C GLN A 97 -8.52 -26.45 7.06
N ILE A 98 -8.08 -27.68 6.74
CA ILE A 98 -6.83 -28.28 7.19
C ILE A 98 -6.01 -28.74 6.00
N PHE A 99 -4.72 -28.37 5.95
CA PHE A 99 -3.79 -28.80 4.91
C PHE A 99 -3.47 -30.29 5.02
N ARG A 100 -3.24 -30.77 6.26
CA ARG A 100 -2.90 -32.16 6.56
C ARG A 100 -3.24 -32.50 8.00
N PHE A 101 -3.60 -33.75 8.24
CA PHE A 101 -3.61 -34.32 9.58
C PHE A 101 -2.48 -35.32 9.77
N LEU A 102 -2.02 -35.48 11.01
CA LEU A 102 -1.00 -36.39 11.44
C LEU A 102 -1.51 -37.20 12.63
N THR A 103 -1.39 -38.53 12.57
CA THR A 103 -1.84 -39.42 13.68
C THR A 103 -0.76 -39.52 14.76
N LYS A 104 -1.17 -39.39 16.02
CA LYS A 104 -0.31 -39.66 17.18
C LYS A 104 -0.22 -41.19 17.45
N PRO A 105 0.98 -41.77 17.71
CA PRO A 105 2.31 -41.13 17.73
C PRO A 105 2.86 -40.89 16.33
N VAL A 106 3.43 -39.69 16.10
CA VAL A 106 3.97 -39.31 14.81
C VAL A 106 5.47 -39.66 14.69
N ASN A 107 5.83 -40.25 13.55
CA ASN A 107 7.24 -40.50 13.24
C ASN A 107 7.97 -39.16 13.00
N PRO A 108 9.18 -38.94 13.60
CA PRO A 108 9.97 -37.74 13.42
C PRO A 108 10.24 -37.33 11.95
N GLN A 109 10.47 -38.31 11.10
CA GLN A 109 10.69 -38.06 9.66
C GLN A 109 9.41 -37.59 8.96
N THR A 110 8.28 -38.23 9.27
CA THR A 110 6.96 -37.85 8.74
C THR A 110 6.58 -36.45 9.16
N LEU A 111 6.80 -36.11 10.44
CA LEU A 111 6.55 -34.73 10.94
C LEU A 111 7.42 -33.72 10.22
N THR A 112 8.73 -33.95 10.14
CA THR A 112 9.66 -33.05 9.46
C THR A 112 9.29 -32.84 7.97
N THR A 113 8.91 -33.91 7.28
CA THR A 113 8.49 -33.85 5.87
C THR A 113 7.19 -33.05 5.72
N SER A 114 6.22 -33.27 6.60
CA SER A 114 4.95 -32.56 6.59
C SER A 114 5.11 -31.06 6.85
N LEU A 115 5.98 -30.69 7.79
CA LEU A 115 6.30 -29.29 8.06
C LEU A 115 7.01 -28.62 6.87
N LYS A 116 7.95 -29.32 6.21
CA LYS A 116 8.59 -28.79 4.99
C LYS A 116 7.59 -28.56 3.86
N LEU A 117 6.66 -29.48 3.66
CA LEU A 117 5.59 -29.33 2.66
C LEU A 117 4.65 -28.17 3.00
N ALA A 118 4.28 -28.01 4.28
CA ALA A 118 3.45 -26.92 4.74
C ALA A 118 4.13 -25.54 4.55
N ILE A 119 5.42 -25.43 4.88
CA ILE A 119 6.22 -24.23 4.61
C ILE A 119 6.30 -23.96 3.11
N GLY A 120 6.49 -25.01 2.30
CA GLY A 120 6.46 -24.90 0.83
C GLY A 120 5.12 -24.33 0.32
N GLN A 121 4.02 -24.83 0.86
CA GLN A 121 2.68 -24.34 0.53
C GLN A 121 2.48 -22.87 0.94
N TYR A 122 2.89 -22.50 2.16
CA TYR A 122 2.86 -21.11 2.60
C TYR A 122 3.64 -20.19 1.67
N ARG A 123 4.86 -20.61 1.26
CA ARG A 123 5.68 -19.85 0.31
C ARG A 123 4.99 -19.65 -1.04
N LEU A 124 4.32 -20.68 -1.55
CA LEU A 124 3.58 -20.58 -2.80
C LEU A 124 2.42 -19.59 -2.69
N ILE A 125 1.63 -19.67 -1.62
CA ILE A 125 0.50 -18.77 -1.36
C ILE A 125 0.99 -17.31 -1.26
N THR A 126 2.03 -17.07 -0.49
CA THR A 126 2.57 -15.71 -0.27
C THR A 126 3.26 -15.17 -1.52
N ALA A 127 4.05 -15.99 -2.23
CA ALA A 127 4.71 -15.58 -3.47
C ALA A 127 3.69 -15.25 -4.58
N GLU A 128 2.62 -16.04 -4.72
CA GLU A 128 1.55 -15.75 -5.66
C GLU A 128 0.88 -14.40 -5.35
N LYS A 129 0.56 -14.15 -4.08
CA LYS A 129 -0.05 -12.87 -3.65
C LYS A 129 0.89 -11.70 -3.93
N GLU A 130 2.17 -11.85 -3.61
CA GLU A 130 3.17 -10.81 -3.83
C GLU A 130 3.36 -10.52 -5.32
N LEU A 131 3.48 -11.55 -6.15
CA LEU A 131 3.57 -11.40 -7.61
C LEU A 131 2.35 -10.68 -8.19
N LEU A 132 1.14 -11.06 -7.77
CA LEU A 132 -0.09 -10.41 -8.21
C LEU A 132 -0.16 -8.93 -7.77
N ASN A 133 0.23 -8.64 -6.53
CA ASN A 133 0.26 -7.27 -6.01
C ASN A 133 1.31 -6.44 -6.74
N GLN A 134 2.51 -6.98 -6.97
CA GLN A 134 3.58 -6.30 -7.69
C GLN A 134 3.21 -6.04 -9.16
N THR A 135 2.60 -7.02 -9.83
CA THR A 135 2.12 -6.87 -11.20
C THR A 135 1.06 -5.78 -11.28
N LEU A 136 0.07 -5.79 -10.37
CA LEU A 136 -0.95 -4.76 -10.30
C LEU A 136 -0.35 -3.37 -10.07
N LYS A 137 0.55 -3.24 -9.08
CA LYS A 137 1.24 -1.98 -8.77
C LYS A 137 2.01 -1.43 -9.96
N ASN A 138 2.80 -2.28 -10.64
CA ASN A 138 3.58 -1.88 -11.81
C ASN A 138 2.67 -1.48 -12.98
N SER A 139 1.59 -2.22 -13.23
CA SER A 139 0.62 -1.87 -14.28
C SER A 139 -0.05 -0.53 -14.03
N VAL A 140 -0.45 -0.27 -12.77
CA VAL A 140 -1.02 1.02 -12.36
C VAL A 140 0.00 2.15 -12.55
N LYS A 141 1.27 1.92 -12.17
CA LYS A 141 2.34 2.90 -12.35
C LYS A 141 2.49 3.30 -13.82
N VAL A 142 2.56 2.33 -14.74
CA VAL A 142 2.65 2.59 -16.18
C VAL A 142 1.43 3.36 -16.68
N LEU A 143 0.22 3.02 -16.24
CA LEU A 143 -0.99 3.77 -16.58
C LEU A 143 -0.93 5.22 -16.11
N CYS A 144 -0.45 5.47 -14.90
CA CYS A 144 -0.26 6.82 -14.37
C CYS A 144 0.77 7.62 -15.18
N GLU A 145 1.86 6.98 -15.60
CA GLU A 145 2.87 7.60 -16.46
C GLU A 145 2.25 8.03 -17.80
N LEU A 146 1.51 7.15 -18.45
CA LEU A 146 0.81 7.46 -19.71
C LEU A 146 -0.20 8.62 -19.55
N LEU A 147 -0.99 8.61 -18.46
CA LEU A 147 -1.94 9.67 -18.17
C LEU A 147 -1.24 11.01 -17.91
N SER A 148 -0.11 10.99 -17.19
CA SER A 148 0.67 12.21 -16.91
C SER A 148 1.30 12.79 -18.17
N LEU A 149 1.71 11.95 -19.13
CA LEU A 149 2.18 12.40 -20.45
C LEU A 149 1.03 13.00 -21.27
N ALA A 150 -0.15 12.39 -21.22
CA ALA A 150 -1.32 12.85 -21.99
C ALA A 150 -1.90 14.16 -21.45
N ASN A 151 -1.94 14.33 -20.14
CA ASN A 151 -2.42 15.55 -19.47
C ASN A 151 -1.69 15.82 -18.16
N PRO A 152 -0.51 16.44 -18.21
CA PRO A 152 0.30 16.74 -17.01
C PRO A 152 -0.44 17.59 -15.99
N THR A 153 -1.28 18.50 -16.44
CA THR A 153 -2.06 19.39 -15.56
C THR A 153 -3.03 18.61 -14.65
N ALA A 154 -3.63 17.55 -15.18
CA ALA A 154 -4.59 16.73 -14.43
C ALA A 154 -3.90 15.71 -13.51
N PHE A 155 -2.83 15.03 -13.99
CA PHE A 155 -2.38 13.79 -13.37
C PHE A 155 -1.06 13.88 -12.59
N SER A 156 -0.37 15.03 -12.62
CA SER A 156 0.91 15.18 -11.87
C SER A 156 0.77 15.24 -10.35
N CYS A 157 -0.39 15.65 -9.83
CA CYS A 157 -0.63 15.76 -8.38
C CYS A 157 -0.35 14.43 -7.66
N GLY A 158 -0.84 13.30 -8.19
CA GLY A 158 -0.66 11.98 -7.59
C GLY A 158 0.80 11.62 -7.32
N TYR A 159 1.71 11.95 -8.22
CA TYR A 159 3.14 11.72 -8.04
C TYR A 159 3.73 12.57 -6.92
N ARG A 160 3.32 13.86 -6.82
CA ARG A 160 3.84 14.76 -5.79
C ARG A 160 3.39 14.37 -4.39
N ILE A 161 2.11 13.97 -4.23
CA ILE A 161 1.55 13.61 -2.92
C ILE A 161 1.91 12.19 -2.48
N LYS A 162 2.32 11.30 -3.39
CA LYS A 162 2.55 9.86 -3.14
C LYS A 162 3.38 9.62 -1.88
N LYS A 163 4.54 10.28 -1.78
CA LYS A 163 5.46 10.09 -0.66
C LYS A 163 4.85 10.51 0.67
N ALA A 164 4.19 11.68 0.71
CA ALA A 164 3.52 12.17 1.90
C ALA A 164 2.39 11.22 2.34
N VAL A 165 1.57 10.76 1.40
CA VAL A 165 0.46 9.83 1.66
C VAL A 165 0.98 8.52 2.28
N VAL A 166 2.02 7.91 1.70
CA VAL A 166 2.59 6.66 2.22
C VAL A 166 3.19 6.86 3.61
N LYS A 167 3.99 7.91 3.82
CA LYS A 167 4.59 8.18 5.14
C LYS A 167 3.55 8.47 6.23
N ILE A 168 2.48 9.19 5.90
CA ILE A 168 1.38 9.43 6.84
C ILE A 168 0.70 8.10 7.19
N ALA A 169 0.44 7.24 6.20
CA ALA A 169 -0.15 5.93 6.42
C ALA A 169 0.75 5.03 7.30
N GLU A 170 2.07 5.03 7.10
CA GLU A 170 3.05 4.32 7.94
C GLU A 170 2.99 4.79 9.40
N LYS A 171 3.01 6.10 9.63
CA LYS A 171 2.94 6.67 10.99
C LYS A 171 1.60 6.44 11.68
N LEU A 172 0.55 6.22 10.91
CA LEU A 172 -0.77 5.80 11.40
C LEU A 172 -0.91 4.27 11.49
N HIS A 173 0.19 3.52 11.33
CA HIS A 173 0.23 2.06 11.44
C HIS A 173 -0.76 1.33 10.53
N GLN A 174 -0.86 1.78 9.26
CA GLN A 174 -1.69 1.11 8.27
C GLN A 174 -0.94 -0.07 7.64
N ASP A 175 -1.61 -1.22 7.51
CA ASP A 175 -0.95 -2.48 7.08
C ASP A 175 -0.68 -2.54 5.57
N ARG A 176 -1.57 -2.00 4.73
CA ARG A 176 -1.55 -2.17 3.28
C ARG A 176 -1.05 -0.92 2.56
N LEU A 177 0.17 -0.47 2.85
CA LEU A 177 0.76 0.77 2.33
C LEU A 177 0.70 0.91 0.80
N TRP A 178 0.77 -0.20 0.06
CA TRP A 178 0.66 -0.20 -1.39
C TRP A 178 -0.71 0.33 -1.89
N GLN A 179 -1.79 0.15 -1.12
CA GLN A 179 -3.11 0.69 -1.48
C GLN A 179 -3.13 2.21 -1.35
N PHE A 180 -2.49 2.77 -0.34
CA PHE A 180 -2.33 4.21 -0.16
C PHE A 180 -1.46 4.81 -1.27
N GLU A 181 -0.39 4.12 -1.67
CA GLU A 181 0.44 4.53 -2.82
C GLU A 181 -0.38 4.60 -4.11
N ILE A 182 -1.16 3.56 -4.41
CA ILE A 182 -2.05 3.55 -5.59
C ILE A 182 -3.15 4.60 -5.47
N ALA A 183 -3.74 4.77 -4.29
CA ALA A 183 -4.77 5.78 -4.06
C ALA A 183 -4.23 7.19 -4.33
N ALA A 184 -3.01 7.51 -3.91
CA ALA A 184 -2.34 8.77 -4.22
C ALA A 184 -2.14 8.94 -5.73
N LEU A 185 -1.54 7.95 -6.40
CA LEU A 185 -1.26 7.99 -7.83
C LEU A 185 -2.53 8.16 -8.68
N MET A 186 -3.62 7.51 -8.27
CA MET A 186 -4.90 7.50 -9.01
C MET A 186 -5.91 8.54 -8.49
N SER A 187 -5.58 9.32 -7.47
CA SER A 187 -6.49 10.28 -6.83
C SER A 187 -7.19 11.23 -7.81
N MET A 188 -6.48 11.61 -8.88
CA MET A 188 -6.97 12.55 -9.88
C MET A 188 -7.47 11.90 -11.18
N ILE A 189 -7.59 10.55 -11.24
CA ILE A 189 -7.96 9.86 -12.50
C ILE A 189 -9.32 10.29 -13.04
N GLY A 190 -10.25 10.62 -12.17
CA GLY A 190 -11.57 11.14 -12.57
C GLY A 190 -11.53 12.50 -13.25
N CYS A 191 -10.41 13.25 -13.15
CA CYS A 191 -10.20 14.50 -13.85
C CYS A 191 -10.12 14.33 -15.38
N ILE A 192 -10.02 13.10 -15.88
CA ILE A 192 -10.14 12.81 -17.33
C ILE A 192 -11.48 13.31 -17.91
N ALA A 193 -12.52 13.40 -17.07
CA ALA A 193 -13.84 13.88 -17.47
C ALA A 193 -14.04 15.39 -17.20
N VAL A 194 -13.02 16.09 -16.67
CA VAL A 194 -13.09 17.52 -16.36
C VAL A 194 -12.46 18.32 -17.50
N PRO A 195 -13.15 19.33 -18.06
CA PRO A 195 -12.59 20.18 -19.11
C PRO A 195 -11.27 20.83 -18.69
N TYR A 196 -10.32 20.88 -19.62
CA TYR A 196 -8.96 21.40 -19.37
C TYR A 196 -8.96 22.82 -18.78
N ASP A 197 -9.85 23.70 -19.27
CA ASP A 197 -9.94 25.08 -18.76
C ASP A 197 -10.31 25.15 -17.27
N ILE A 198 -11.13 24.20 -16.78
CA ILE A 198 -11.48 24.11 -15.35
C ILE A 198 -10.24 23.70 -14.55
N LEU A 199 -9.51 22.70 -15.04
CA LEU A 199 -8.27 22.25 -14.38
C LEU A 199 -7.22 23.35 -14.32
N ARG A 200 -7.09 24.14 -15.40
CA ARG A 200 -6.21 25.30 -15.45
C ARG A 200 -6.60 26.38 -14.43
N LYS A 201 -7.89 26.67 -14.28
CA LYS A 201 -8.40 27.62 -13.27
C LYS A 201 -8.08 27.15 -11.84
N ILE A 202 -8.30 25.89 -11.55
CA ILE A 202 -7.99 25.29 -10.23
C ILE A 202 -6.50 25.44 -9.92
N ARG A 203 -5.65 25.09 -10.89
CA ARG A 203 -4.20 25.21 -10.78
C ARG A 203 -3.77 26.66 -10.53
N ALA A 204 -4.36 27.62 -11.24
CA ALA A 204 -4.07 29.04 -11.07
C ALA A 204 -4.70 29.66 -9.81
N GLY A 205 -5.56 28.93 -9.09
CA GLY A 205 -6.29 29.48 -7.94
C GLY A 205 -7.40 30.46 -8.31
N THR A 206 -7.85 30.43 -9.56
CA THR A 206 -8.92 31.30 -10.06
C THR A 206 -10.27 30.75 -9.63
N ASP A 207 -11.21 31.65 -9.32
CA ASP A 207 -12.55 31.24 -8.91
C ASP A 207 -13.30 30.50 -10.01
N LEU A 208 -13.98 29.44 -9.60
CA LEU A 208 -14.84 28.61 -10.45
C LEU A 208 -16.27 29.09 -10.34
N THR A 209 -16.98 29.09 -11.46
CA THR A 209 -18.44 29.18 -11.46
C THR A 209 -19.04 27.97 -10.73
N GLU A 210 -20.31 28.09 -10.28
CA GLU A 210 -20.96 26.95 -9.56
C GLU A 210 -21.05 25.70 -10.45
N LYS A 211 -21.31 25.84 -11.74
CA LYS A 211 -21.32 24.71 -12.69
C LYS A 211 -19.94 24.02 -12.79
N GLU A 212 -18.87 24.80 -12.88
CA GLU A 212 -17.50 24.30 -12.94
C GLU A 212 -17.11 23.60 -11.63
N ARG A 213 -17.54 24.18 -10.51
CA ARG A 213 -17.32 23.59 -9.18
C ARG A 213 -18.00 22.24 -9.03
N VAL A 214 -19.25 22.10 -9.47
CA VAL A 214 -19.97 20.82 -9.48
C VAL A 214 -19.28 19.80 -10.37
N MET A 215 -18.83 20.19 -11.58
CA MET A 215 -18.08 19.29 -12.46
C MET A 215 -16.80 18.78 -11.80
N TYR A 216 -16.04 19.68 -11.17
CA TYR A 216 -14.82 19.28 -10.48
C TYR A 216 -15.10 18.41 -9.27
N ARG A 217 -16.08 18.76 -8.44
CA ARG A 217 -16.44 17.95 -7.24
C ARG A 217 -16.89 16.53 -7.56
N ASN A 218 -17.32 16.27 -8.80
CA ASN A 218 -17.75 14.93 -9.22
C ASN A 218 -16.59 14.02 -9.68
N HIS A 219 -15.35 14.55 -9.86
CA HIS A 219 -14.25 13.72 -10.35
C HIS A 219 -13.89 12.54 -9.45
N PRO A 220 -13.96 12.61 -8.09
CA PRO A 220 -13.65 11.46 -7.25
C PRO A 220 -14.57 10.28 -7.52
N ARG A 221 -15.88 10.54 -7.69
CA ARG A 221 -16.86 9.52 -8.00
C ARG A 221 -16.62 8.86 -9.36
N ILE A 222 -16.21 9.66 -10.36
CA ILE A 222 -15.83 9.12 -11.67
C ILE A 222 -14.59 8.25 -11.55
N GLY A 223 -13.57 8.71 -10.82
CA GLY A 223 -12.36 7.98 -10.54
C GLY A 223 -12.63 6.65 -9.84
N ALA A 224 -13.43 6.67 -8.79
CA ALA A 224 -13.81 5.48 -8.05
C ALA A 224 -14.52 4.42 -8.93
N LYS A 225 -15.42 4.85 -9.82
CA LYS A 225 -16.09 3.95 -10.78
C LYS A 225 -15.12 3.32 -11.78
N LEU A 226 -14.06 4.00 -12.16
CA LEU A 226 -13.04 3.46 -13.05
C LEU A 226 -12.15 2.44 -12.30
N ILE A 227 -11.65 2.82 -11.14
CA ILE A 227 -10.75 2.01 -10.32
C ILE A 227 -11.45 0.78 -9.74
N GLY A 228 -12.69 0.91 -9.30
CA GLY A 228 -13.48 -0.19 -8.72
C GLY A 228 -13.77 -1.35 -9.68
N ARG A 229 -13.51 -1.19 -10.99
CA ARG A 229 -13.57 -2.29 -11.99
C ARG A 229 -12.34 -3.19 -11.97
N ILE A 230 -11.25 -2.72 -11.33
CA ILE A 230 -10.01 -3.48 -11.23
C ILE A 230 -10.08 -4.35 -9.98
N PRO A 231 -9.96 -5.68 -10.09
CA PRO A 231 -9.95 -6.57 -8.93
C PRO A 231 -8.94 -6.11 -7.88
N ARG A 232 -9.28 -6.24 -6.59
CA ARG A 232 -8.46 -5.85 -5.43
C ARG A 232 -8.28 -4.34 -5.21
N LEU A 233 -8.84 -3.46 -6.05
CA LEU A 233 -8.78 -2.01 -5.87
C LEU A 233 -10.07 -1.40 -5.31
N SER A 234 -10.99 -2.19 -4.77
CA SER A 234 -12.24 -1.70 -4.15
C SER A 234 -11.98 -0.72 -3.00
N HIS A 235 -11.03 -1.03 -2.11
CA HIS A 235 -10.64 -0.13 -1.02
C HIS A 235 -10.01 1.17 -1.53
N VAL A 236 -9.16 1.08 -2.56
CA VAL A 236 -8.58 2.26 -3.24
C VAL A 236 -9.67 3.12 -3.86
N ALA A 237 -10.65 2.49 -4.52
CA ALA A 237 -11.78 3.20 -5.11
C ALA A 237 -12.60 3.94 -4.04
N ALA A 238 -12.86 3.30 -2.89
CA ALA A 238 -13.55 3.92 -1.76
C ALA A 238 -12.77 5.11 -1.18
N MET A 239 -11.44 4.99 -1.03
CA MET A 239 -10.58 6.11 -0.59
C MET A 239 -10.69 7.30 -1.56
N ILE A 240 -10.64 7.05 -2.88
CA ILE A 240 -10.73 8.08 -3.91
C ILE A 240 -12.13 8.71 -3.94
N GLU A 241 -13.20 7.93 -3.85
CA GLU A 241 -14.58 8.44 -3.87
C GLU A 241 -14.82 9.47 -2.78
N ASN A 242 -14.27 9.21 -1.60
CA ASN A 242 -14.50 10.01 -0.39
C ASN A 242 -13.39 11.04 -0.10
N GLN A 243 -12.41 11.22 -0.99
CA GLN A 243 -11.26 12.12 -0.80
C GLN A 243 -11.61 13.60 -0.68
N MET A 244 -12.86 14.00 -0.93
CA MET A 244 -13.31 15.37 -0.78
C MET A 244 -14.25 15.60 0.41
N LEU A 245 -14.53 14.58 1.22
CA LEU A 245 -15.32 14.71 2.45
C LEU A 245 -14.54 15.46 3.53
N ALA A 246 -15.23 16.30 4.29
CA ALA A 246 -14.65 16.91 5.47
C ALA A 246 -14.50 15.88 6.60
N TRP A 247 -13.59 16.13 7.53
CA TRP A 247 -13.36 15.26 8.69
C TRP A 247 -14.62 15.06 9.53
N ASP A 248 -15.37 16.14 9.75
CA ASP A 248 -16.58 16.12 10.57
C ASP A 248 -17.77 15.45 9.87
N ASP A 249 -17.73 15.29 8.55
CA ASP A 249 -18.81 14.63 7.77
C ASP A 249 -18.76 13.10 7.89
N TYR A 250 -17.66 12.51 8.41
CA TYR A 250 -17.56 11.06 8.60
C TYR A 250 -18.44 10.61 9.75
N GLY A 251 -19.40 9.77 9.46
CA GLY A 251 -20.35 9.19 10.44
C GLY A 251 -21.71 9.88 10.48
N GLU A 252 -21.91 11.01 9.79
CA GLU A 252 -23.21 11.70 9.73
C GLU A 252 -24.13 11.18 8.61
N GLU A 253 -23.59 10.57 7.57
CA GLU A 253 -24.41 10.00 6.49
C GLU A 253 -24.91 8.58 6.81
N PRO A 254 -26.25 8.39 6.91
CA PRO A 254 -26.83 7.06 7.11
C PRO A 254 -26.55 6.19 5.88
N GLY A 255 -25.73 5.14 6.07
CA GLY A 255 -25.40 4.17 5.01
C GLY A 255 -23.97 4.23 4.48
N MET A 256 -23.13 5.12 4.95
CA MET A 256 -21.69 5.13 4.63
C MET A 256 -20.98 3.99 5.38
N LEU A 257 -20.86 2.83 4.74
CA LEU A 257 -20.17 1.65 5.28
C LEU A 257 -18.70 1.64 4.82
N LEU A 258 -17.91 2.62 5.28
CA LEU A 258 -16.46 2.62 5.05
C LEU A 258 -15.75 1.90 6.19
N SER A 259 -14.77 1.07 5.85
CA SER A 259 -13.82 0.55 6.85
C SER A 259 -12.95 1.68 7.43
N ALA A 260 -12.38 1.46 8.60
CA ALA A 260 -11.47 2.44 9.23
C ALA A 260 -10.26 2.78 8.31
N GLU A 261 -9.76 1.80 7.54
CA GLU A 261 -8.67 1.99 6.58
C GLU A 261 -9.10 2.88 5.40
N GLU A 262 -10.30 2.68 4.85
CA GLU A 262 -10.85 3.49 3.76
C GLU A 262 -11.08 4.95 4.19
N GLN A 263 -11.65 5.15 5.39
CA GLN A 263 -11.82 6.49 5.96
C GLN A 263 -10.47 7.18 6.14
N THR A 264 -9.50 6.48 6.75
CA THR A 264 -8.15 7.02 6.96
C THR A 264 -7.51 7.40 5.63
N GLY A 265 -7.62 6.54 4.61
CA GLY A 265 -7.07 6.79 3.28
C GLY A 265 -7.67 8.03 2.62
N ALA A 266 -8.99 8.17 2.66
CA ALA A 266 -9.69 9.33 2.09
C ALA A 266 -9.28 10.63 2.79
N GLN A 267 -9.15 10.63 4.12
CA GLN A 267 -8.70 11.78 4.90
C GLN A 267 -7.25 12.17 4.62
N ILE A 268 -6.36 11.19 4.46
CA ILE A 268 -4.96 11.43 4.07
C ILE A 268 -4.91 12.05 2.68
N LEU A 269 -5.66 11.52 1.69
CA LEU A 269 -5.74 12.07 0.34
C LEU A 269 -6.22 13.52 0.37
N ARG A 270 -7.29 13.82 1.14
CA ARG A 270 -7.82 15.18 1.27
C ARG A 270 -6.75 16.17 1.72
N ALA A 271 -6.08 15.86 2.83
CA ALA A 271 -5.06 16.73 3.39
C ALA A 271 -3.86 16.90 2.43
N ALA A 272 -3.38 15.80 1.83
CA ALA A 272 -2.24 15.82 0.94
C ALA A 272 -2.51 16.57 -0.38
N ILE A 273 -3.70 16.41 -0.97
CA ILE A 273 -4.11 17.10 -2.21
C ILE A 273 -4.24 18.61 -1.96
N ASP A 274 -4.95 19.01 -0.90
CA ASP A 274 -5.15 20.43 -0.61
C ASP A 274 -3.83 21.11 -0.23
N HIS A 275 -2.94 20.41 0.49
CA HIS A 275 -1.58 20.89 0.76
C HIS A 275 -0.77 21.06 -0.52
N ASP A 276 -0.74 20.06 -1.40
CA ASP A 276 -0.05 20.12 -2.70
C ASP A 276 -0.54 21.28 -3.57
N HIS A 277 -1.84 21.54 -3.58
CA HIS A 277 -2.42 22.67 -4.30
C HIS A 277 -1.90 24.02 -3.78
N LEU A 278 -1.71 24.17 -2.47
CA LEU A 278 -1.14 25.39 -1.89
C LEU A 278 0.35 25.53 -2.24
N LEU A 279 1.12 24.47 -2.09
CA LEU A 279 2.55 24.44 -2.47
C LEU A 279 2.73 24.76 -3.96
N PHE A 280 1.86 24.22 -4.80
CA PHE A 280 1.90 24.44 -6.24
C PHE A 280 1.67 25.90 -6.63
N ARG A 281 0.87 26.65 -5.82
CA ARG A 281 0.65 28.10 -5.98
C ARG A 281 1.78 28.94 -5.42
N GLY A 282 2.89 28.35 -4.96
CA GLY A 282 4.05 29.02 -4.40
C GLY A 282 3.92 29.37 -2.91
N ILE A 283 2.87 28.91 -2.23
CA ILE A 283 2.74 29.08 -0.78
C ILE A 283 3.72 28.14 -0.10
N GLY A 284 4.55 28.67 0.79
CA GLY A 284 5.54 27.87 1.51
C GLY A 284 4.89 26.83 2.45
N HIS A 285 5.58 25.71 2.71
CA HIS A 285 5.07 24.62 3.54
C HIS A 285 4.48 25.06 4.89
N PRO A 286 5.16 25.92 5.72
CA PRO A 286 4.60 26.35 7.00
C PRO A 286 3.32 27.20 6.88
N GLU A 287 3.19 27.96 5.80
CA GLU A 287 2.02 28.77 5.54
C GLU A 287 0.85 27.95 4.98
N ALA A 288 1.17 26.97 4.12
CA ALA A 288 0.20 26.00 3.63
C ALA A 288 -0.45 25.23 4.78
N LEU A 289 0.35 24.74 5.74
CA LEU A 289 -0.16 24.06 6.94
C LEU A 289 -1.08 24.96 7.76
N ARG A 290 -0.65 26.18 8.07
CA ARG A 290 -1.50 27.15 8.78
C ARG A 290 -2.83 27.39 8.04
N THR A 291 -2.79 27.45 6.72
CA THR A 291 -4.01 27.61 5.90
C THR A 291 -4.96 26.43 6.04
N LEU A 292 -4.44 25.20 6.14
CA LEU A 292 -5.25 24.00 6.39
C LEU A 292 -5.82 23.99 7.83
N GLU A 293 -4.99 24.32 8.82
CA GLU A 293 -5.38 24.36 10.25
C GLU A 293 -6.50 25.39 10.52
N HIS A 294 -6.54 26.49 9.77
CA HIS A 294 -7.61 27.50 9.87
C HIS A 294 -8.94 27.08 9.25
N ARG A 295 -9.11 25.81 8.87
CA ARG A 295 -10.36 25.23 8.36
C ARG A 295 -10.86 24.16 9.33
N PRO A 296 -11.50 24.54 10.47
CA PRO A 296 -11.96 23.61 11.48
C PRO A 296 -12.92 22.58 10.89
N GLY A 297 -12.85 21.34 11.34
CA GLY A 297 -13.71 20.25 10.90
C GLY A 297 -13.39 19.69 9.49
N MET A 298 -12.48 20.32 8.74
CA MET A 298 -12.18 19.89 7.37
C MET A 298 -11.17 18.74 7.32
N TYR A 299 -10.18 18.73 8.20
CA TYR A 299 -9.08 17.78 8.20
C TYR A 299 -8.90 17.09 9.55
N ASN A 300 -8.48 15.83 9.53
CA ASN A 300 -8.11 15.11 10.73
C ASN A 300 -6.85 15.75 11.38
N PRO A 301 -6.94 16.22 12.65
CA PRO A 301 -5.81 16.89 13.30
C PRO A 301 -4.55 16.03 13.44
N LYS A 302 -4.70 14.69 13.57
CA LYS A 302 -3.56 13.76 13.60
C LYS A 302 -2.81 13.75 12.28
N ILE A 303 -3.54 13.80 11.16
CA ILE A 303 -2.94 13.82 9.82
C ILE A 303 -2.21 15.15 9.59
N LEU A 304 -2.80 16.29 9.96
CA LEU A 304 -2.13 17.59 9.84
C LEU A 304 -0.85 17.64 10.68
N LYS A 305 -0.88 17.10 11.91
CA LYS A 305 0.30 17.02 12.77
C LYS A 305 1.44 16.22 12.12
N ILE A 306 1.12 15.08 11.51
CA ILE A 306 2.12 14.26 10.81
C ILE A 306 2.62 14.98 9.57
N LEU A 307 1.73 15.60 8.78
CA LEU A 307 2.08 16.37 7.58
C LEU A 307 3.00 17.56 7.89
N ALA A 308 2.94 18.10 9.11
CA ALA A 308 3.78 19.20 9.58
C ALA A 308 5.24 18.78 9.87
N GLU A 309 5.54 17.51 9.92
CA GLU A 309 6.90 17.05 10.18
C GLU A 309 7.78 17.24 8.93
N ASP A 310 8.90 17.98 9.06
CA ASP A 310 9.80 18.35 7.96
C ASP A 310 10.32 17.17 7.14
N GLU A 311 10.45 15.98 7.74
CA GLU A 311 10.89 14.76 7.06
C GLU A 311 9.95 14.28 5.95
N ILE A 312 8.70 14.75 5.94
CA ILE A 312 7.71 14.37 4.93
C ILE A 312 7.91 15.17 3.64
N VAL A 313 8.38 16.40 3.76
CA VAL A 313 8.46 17.36 2.66
C VAL A 313 9.89 17.56 2.15
N THR A 314 10.89 17.39 3.01
CA THR A 314 12.30 17.60 2.67
C THR A 314 13.04 16.28 2.42
N GLU A 315 13.26 15.95 1.15
CA GLU A 315 14.40 15.10 0.79
C GLU A 315 15.64 15.97 0.79
N ARG A 316 16.77 15.44 1.28
CA ARG A 316 18.09 15.97 0.92
C ARG A 316 18.28 15.70 -0.57
N VAL A 317 17.82 16.59 -1.41
CA VAL A 317 17.95 16.52 -2.86
C VAL A 317 18.93 17.58 -3.31
N ARG A 318 19.88 17.19 -4.10
CA ARG A 318 20.76 18.12 -4.79
C ARG A 318 19.99 18.71 -5.98
N ILE A 319 19.84 20.04 -5.98
CA ILE A 319 19.25 20.75 -7.12
C ILE A 319 20.37 21.01 -8.12
N GLU A 320 20.15 20.57 -9.34
CA GLU A 320 21.04 20.79 -10.47
C GLU A 320 20.33 21.53 -11.60
N ILE A 321 21.09 22.34 -12.33
CA ILE A 321 20.61 23.03 -13.53
C ILE A 321 21.36 22.37 -14.68
N LEU A 322 20.66 21.59 -15.49
CA LEU A 322 21.21 20.73 -16.53
C LEU A 322 20.64 21.07 -17.91
N ASN A 323 21.43 20.83 -18.95
CA ASN A 323 20.88 20.80 -20.28
C ASN A 323 20.08 19.52 -20.52
N PHE A 324 19.17 19.52 -21.49
CA PHE A 324 18.35 18.36 -21.78
C PHE A 324 19.16 17.06 -21.98
N GLU A 325 20.34 17.15 -22.60
CA GLU A 325 21.22 16.02 -22.89
C GLU A 325 21.76 15.31 -21.63
N ASP A 326 21.82 16.04 -20.51
CA ASP A 326 22.31 15.55 -19.22
C ASP A 326 21.20 14.99 -18.32
N ILE A 327 19.95 15.05 -18.76
CA ILE A 327 18.79 14.55 -18.00
C ILE A 327 18.75 13.04 -18.07
N ILE A 328 18.70 12.39 -16.90
CA ILE A 328 18.61 10.93 -16.78
C ILE A 328 17.35 10.50 -16.04
N PRO A 329 16.85 9.27 -16.29
CA PRO A 329 15.70 8.72 -15.57
C PRO A 329 15.92 8.69 -14.04
N GLY A 330 14.86 9.01 -13.28
CA GLY A 330 14.89 9.09 -11.82
C GLY A 330 15.13 10.49 -11.27
N MET A 331 15.49 11.46 -12.10
CA MET A 331 15.48 12.89 -11.72
C MET A 331 14.04 13.39 -11.56
N ILE A 332 13.85 14.44 -10.77
CA ILE A 332 12.55 15.06 -10.53
C ILE A 332 12.61 16.51 -11.01
N ALA A 333 11.64 16.94 -11.81
CA ALA A 333 11.56 18.32 -12.26
C ALA A 333 11.39 19.27 -11.04
N ASP A 334 12.31 20.22 -10.82
CA ASP A 334 12.20 21.21 -9.73
C ASP A 334 11.40 22.45 -10.14
N GLU A 335 11.16 22.62 -11.42
CA GLU A 335 10.30 23.64 -12.01
C GLU A 335 9.48 23.04 -13.18
N ASP A 336 8.51 23.81 -13.68
CA ASP A 336 7.76 23.41 -14.87
C ASP A 336 8.67 23.41 -16.11
N ILE A 337 8.82 22.26 -16.77
CA ILE A 337 9.57 22.15 -18.02
C ILE A 337 8.64 22.54 -19.17
N LEU A 338 9.00 23.62 -19.87
CA LEU A 338 8.18 24.23 -20.90
C LEU A 338 8.82 24.08 -22.29
N ALA A 339 7.99 23.90 -23.29
CA ALA A 339 8.39 24.09 -24.68
C ALA A 339 8.69 25.58 -24.96
N LYS A 340 9.43 25.87 -26.03
CA LYS A 340 9.71 27.27 -26.43
C LYS A 340 8.46 28.10 -26.70
N ASN A 341 7.38 27.48 -27.15
CA ASN A 341 6.07 28.12 -27.34
C ASN A 341 5.27 28.33 -26.04
N GLY A 342 5.82 27.95 -24.88
CA GLY A 342 5.19 28.09 -23.57
C GLY A 342 4.27 26.92 -23.16
N ALA A 343 4.12 25.89 -24.00
CA ALA A 343 3.36 24.71 -23.60
C ALA A 343 4.05 23.95 -22.47
N LEU A 344 3.27 23.55 -21.47
CA LEU A 344 3.77 22.71 -20.37
C LEU A 344 4.03 21.31 -20.89
N ILE A 345 5.27 20.82 -20.72
CA ILE A 345 5.66 19.44 -21.09
C ILE A 345 5.69 18.56 -19.84
N ILE A 346 6.42 19.01 -18.81
CA ILE A 346 6.53 18.27 -17.54
C ILE A 346 6.30 19.27 -16.40
N PRO A 347 5.34 19.02 -15.50
CA PRO A 347 5.13 19.89 -14.35
C PRO A 347 6.18 19.65 -13.28
N ARG A 348 6.42 20.68 -12.47
CA ARG A 348 7.25 20.61 -11.27
C ARG A 348 6.84 19.43 -10.39
N GLY A 349 7.81 18.70 -9.85
CA GLY A 349 7.61 17.58 -8.94
C GLY A 349 7.34 16.22 -9.62
N GLN A 350 7.26 16.20 -10.95
CA GLN A 350 7.15 14.95 -11.68
C GLN A 350 8.50 14.26 -11.82
N GLU A 351 8.56 12.95 -11.59
CA GLU A 351 9.71 12.12 -11.89
C GLU A 351 9.90 12.02 -13.40
N ILE A 352 11.12 12.22 -13.84
CA ILE A 352 11.53 12.10 -15.24
C ILE A 352 11.88 10.65 -15.50
N THR A 353 10.93 9.89 -16.04
CA THR A 353 11.12 8.49 -16.42
C THR A 353 11.62 8.39 -17.87
N TRP A 354 12.05 7.20 -18.27
CA TRP A 354 12.50 7.00 -19.66
C TRP A 354 11.44 7.38 -20.72
N PRO A 355 10.15 7.02 -20.60
CA PRO A 355 9.11 7.48 -21.52
C PRO A 355 8.95 9.02 -21.54
N VAL A 356 9.14 9.66 -20.38
CA VAL A 356 9.11 11.13 -20.27
C VAL A 356 10.27 11.76 -21.07
N ILE A 357 11.47 11.18 -21.00
CA ILE A 357 12.62 11.64 -21.79
C ILE A 357 12.34 11.50 -23.28
N GLN A 358 11.76 10.38 -23.72
CA GLN A 358 11.38 10.21 -25.13
C GLN A 358 10.36 11.24 -25.59
N GLY A 359 9.38 11.57 -24.73
CA GLY A 359 8.45 12.66 -24.98
C GLY A 359 9.15 14.02 -25.12
N LEU A 360 10.08 14.33 -24.21
CA LEU A 360 10.90 15.55 -24.29
C LEU A 360 11.73 15.62 -25.57
N THR A 361 12.35 14.50 -25.99
CA THR A 361 13.12 14.43 -27.25
C THR A 361 12.28 14.84 -28.45
N ASN A 362 11.05 14.33 -28.55
CA ASN A 362 10.13 14.69 -29.60
C ASN A 362 9.77 16.20 -29.59
N TYR A 363 9.57 16.78 -28.41
CA TYR A 363 9.35 18.22 -28.27
C TYR A 363 10.59 19.02 -28.65
N LEU A 364 11.78 18.55 -28.26
CA LEU A 364 13.04 19.20 -28.62
C LEU A 364 13.21 19.32 -30.13
N GLU A 365 12.96 18.22 -30.87
CA GLU A 365 13.10 18.16 -32.32
C GLU A 365 12.11 19.04 -33.09
N HIS A 366 10.86 19.15 -32.60
CA HIS A 366 9.79 19.81 -33.36
C HIS A 366 9.49 21.25 -32.92
N ILE A 367 9.59 21.56 -31.62
CA ILE A 367 9.18 22.84 -31.07
C ILE A 367 10.32 23.51 -30.30
N GLY A 368 11.25 22.69 -29.76
CA GLY A 368 12.28 23.11 -28.84
C GLY A 368 11.78 23.16 -27.39
N ILE A 369 12.72 22.92 -26.47
CA ILE A 369 12.50 23.00 -25.03
C ILE A 369 13.22 24.25 -24.51
N ARG A 370 12.75 24.81 -23.40
CA ARG A 370 13.49 25.87 -22.68
C ARG A 370 14.60 25.20 -21.88
N ASP A 371 15.85 25.49 -22.23
CA ASP A 371 17.06 25.11 -21.52
C ASP A 371 17.68 26.31 -20.81
N PRO A 372 18.41 26.11 -19.73
CA PRO A 372 18.62 24.87 -19.01
C PRO A 372 17.42 24.47 -18.14
N ILE A 373 17.35 23.18 -17.78
CA ILE A 373 16.28 22.57 -16.98
C ILE A 373 16.75 22.41 -15.53
N ARG A 374 15.92 22.83 -14.58
CA ARG A 374 16.18 22.67 -13.16
C ARG A 374 15.56 21.38 -12.63
N VAL A 375 16.40 20.50 -12.07
CA VAL A 375 16.02 19.18 -11.58
C VAL A 375 16.52 18.91 -10.18
N ARG A 376 15.86 18.01 -9.46
CA ARG A 376 16.31 17.40 -8.22
C ARG A 376 16.89 16.04 -8.55
N VAL A 377 18.13 15.82 -8.11
CA VAL A 377 18.81 14.53 -8.22
C VAL A 377 18.67 13.84 -6.88
N PRO A 378 18.01 12.67 -6.80
CA PRO A 378 17.97 11.89 -5.57
C PRO A 378 19.39 11.44 -5.22
N GLU A 379 19.84 11.70 -3.97
CA GLU A 379 21.08 11.09 -3.47
C GLU A 379 20.85 9.57 -3.45
N LYS A 380 21.65 8.83 -4.21
CA LYS A 380 21.70 7.37 -4.08
C LYS A 380 22.22 7.08 -2.67
N GLU A 381 21.44 6.38 -1.86
CA GLU A 381 21.99 5.71 -0.70
C GLU A 381 23.16 4.85 -1.19
N ASN A 382 24.36 5.17 -0.70
CA ASN A 382 25.55 4.36 -0.90
C ASN A 382 25.30 3.00 -0.25
N THR A 383 24.74 2.07 -1.01
CA THR A 383 24.86 0.67 -0.70
C THR A 383 26.27 0.30 -1.17
N ASP A 384 27.25 0.47 -0.30
CA ASP A 384 28.59 -0.14 -0.43
C ASP A 384 28.38 -1.67 -0.45
N LEU A 385 28.18 -2.17 -1.66
CA LEU A 385 28.47 -3.57 -1.97
C LEU A 385 30.00 -3.66 -2.10
N THR A 386 30.68 -3.83 -0.98
CA THR A 386 32.01 -4.46 -0.98
C THR A 386 31.80 -5.87 -1.55
N ILE A 387 32.15 -5.99 -2.81
CA ILE A 387 32.41 -7.30 -3.44
C ILE A 387 33.79 -7.66 -2.91
N ASP A 388 33.84 -8.52 -1.87
CA ASP A 388 35.06 -9.24 -1.54
C ASP A 388 35.28 -10.28 -2.65
N GLU A 389 36.48 -10.24 -3.21
CA GLU A 389 37.04 -11.18 -4.19
C GLU A 389 37.13 -12.63 -3.65
#